data_4a1d7620cb9de90a8e00fd024c67105e
#
_entry.id   4a1d7620cb9de90a8e00fd024c67105e
#
_cell.length_a   1.000
_cell.length_b   1.000
_cell.length_c   1.000
_cell.angle_alpha   90.00
_cell.angle_beta   90.00
_cell.angle_gamma   90.00
#
_symmetry.space_group_name_H-M   'P 1'
#
loop_
_entity.id
_entity.type
_entity.pdbx_description
1 polymer ?
#
loop_
_entity_poly.entity_id
_entity_poly.type
_entity_poly.pdbx_seq_one_letter_code
_entity_poly.pdbx_strand_id
1 'polypeptide(L)'
;MPHIDISGRIKEKARVGRYIETLAKELGINRMWSKIIFVKFKTKLDNESQGLCWGCSKEGYAEINIARTSGGEVIPYEIIMQTLAHEMVHAKQYIRGELNGYNQSWKGRKPRNYKYENAPWEKEAYGREEELYQKCWL
;
A
#
# COMPACT_ATOMS: atom_id res chain seq x y z
N MET A 1 16.79 3.50 1.04
CA MET A 1 15.54 2.72 1.15
C MET A 1 14.79 3.15 2.40
N PRO A 2 13.50 3.41 2.36
CA PRO A 2 12.74 3.61 3.58
C PRO A 2 12.89 2.41 4.50
N HIS A 3 12.79 2.63 5.80
CA HIS A 3 12.75 1.51 6.74
C HIS A 3 11.43 0.76 6.54
N ILE A 4 11.50 -0.54 6.34
CA ILE A 4 10.33 -1.40 6.12
C ILE A 4 10.19 -2.34 7.31
N ASP A 5 9.06 -2.24 8.00
CA ASP A 5 8.75 -3.04 9.17
C ASP A 5 7.59 -3.96 8.84
N ILE A 6 7.86 -5.26 8.74
CA ILE A 6 6.86 -6.27 8.38
C ILE A 6 6.50 -7.06 9.64
N SER A 7 5.21 -7.14 9.95
CA SER A 7 4.70 -7.92 11.08
C SER A 7 3.53 -8.79 10.68
N GLY A 8 3.21 -9.77 11.54
CA GLY A 8 2.13 -10.72 11.27
C GLY A 8 2.64 -11.94 10.51
N ARG A 9 1.73 -12.86 10.23
CA ARG A 9 2.04 -14.13 9.56
C ARG A 9 1.86 -14.00 8.05
N ILE A 10 2.90 -14.36 7.31
CA ILE A 10 2.84 -14.46 5.85
C ILE A 10 3.87 -15.48 5.39
N LYS A 11 3.53 -16.28 4.39
CA LYS A 11 4.47 -17.22 3.78
C LYS A 11 5.60 -16.47 3.10
N GLU A 12 6.80 -17.04 3.11
CA GLU A 12 7.95 -16.50 2.41
C GLU A 12 8.23 -15.04 2.78
N LYS A 13 8.23 -14.78 4.09
CA LYS A 13 8.37 -13.40 4.61
C LYS A 13 9.59 -12.68 4.05
N ALA A 14 10.71 -13.38 3.90
CA ALA A 14 11.92 -12.78 3.31
C ALA A 14 11.71 -12.37 1.86
N ARG A 15 11.03 -13.20 1.08
CA ARG A 15 10.68 -12.86 -0.32
C ARG A 15 9.71 -11.69 -0.37
N VAL A 16 8.74 -11.66 0.55
CA VAL A 16 7.79 -10.54 0.65
C VAL A 16 8.54 -9.25 0.94
N GLY A 17 9.54 -9.29 1.82
CA GLY A 17 10.39 -8.13 2.09
C GLY A 17 11.10 -7.62 0.85
N ARG A 18 11.70 -8.52 0.06
CA ARG A 18 12.35 -8.14 -1.21
C ARG A 18 11.33 -7.58 -2.22
N TYR A 19 10.15 -8.15 -2.26
CA TYR A 19 9.06 -7.66 -3.10
C TYR A 19 8.70 -6.21 -2.75
N ILE A 20 8.53 -5.92 -1.46
CA ILE A 20 8.22 -4.56 -1.00
C ILE A 20 9.34 -3.58 -1.38
N GLU A 21 10.59 -3.99 -1.24
CA GLU A 21 11.73 -3.16 -1.65
C GLU A 21 11.71 -2.90 -3.16
N THR A 22 11.41 -3.91 -3.96
CA THR A 22 11.29 -3.76 -5.41
C THR A 22 10.14 -2.84 -5.78
N LEU A 23 8.99 -2.97 -5.10
CA LEU A 23 7.86 -2.07 -5.29
C LEU A 23 8.26 -0.62 -4.95
N ALA A 24 8.96 -0.42 -3.84
CA ALA A 24 9.43 0.92 -3.45
C ALA A 24 10.32 1.53 -4.54
N LYS A 25 11.19 0.73 -5.13
CA LYS A 25 12.06 1.18 -6.22
C LYS A 25 11.25 1.57 -7.46
N GLU A 26 10.32 0.71 -7.88
CA GLU A 26 9.46 1.01 -9.04
C GLU A 26 8.57 2.23 -8.80
N LEU A 27 8.17 2.48 -7.57
CA LEU A 27 7.34 3.62 -7.21
C LEU A 27 8.15 4.90 -6.96
N GLY A 28 9.48 4.83 -7.05
CA GLY A 28 10.35 5.99 -6.92
C GLY A 28 10.53 6.49 -5.50
N ILE A 29 10.31 5.65 -4.50
CA ILE A 29 10.47 6.03 -3.09
C ILE A 29 11.65 5.34 -2.40
N ASN A 30 12.46 4.59 -3.15
CA ASN A 30 13.57 3.82 -2.60
C ASN A 30 14.70 4.68 -2.01
N ARG A 31 14.76 5.96 -2.33
CA ARG A 31 15.78 6.87 -1.78
C ARG A 31 15.27 7.75 -0.65
N MET A 32 14.07 7.49 -0.16
CA MET A 32 13.48 8.28 0.92
C MET A 32 13.86 7.68 2.28
N TRP A 33 15.11 7.83 2.66
CA TRP A 33 15.77 7.16 3.80
C TRP A 33 15.13 7.46 5.16
N SER A 34 14.53 8.65 5.31
CA SER A 34 13.95 9.06 6.58
C SER A 34 12.52 8.55 6.79
N LYS A 35 11.98 7.83 5.81
CA LYS A 35 10.59 7.38 5.86
C LYS A 35 10.50 5.95 6.37
N ILE A 36 9.33 5.61 6.94
CA ILE A 36 9.05 4.27 7.46
C ILE A 36 7.77 3.76 6.83
N ILE A 37 7.79 2.51 6.38
CA ILE A 37 6.60 1.82 5.88
C ILE A 37 6.34 0.62 6.77
N PHE A 38 5.19 0.61 7.43
CA PHE A 38 4.73 -0.52 8.23
C PHE A 38 3.82 -1.39 7.36
N VAL A 39 4.10 -2.68 7.30
CA VAL A 39 3.26 -3.65 6.59
C VAL A 39 2.84 -4.71 7.59
N LYS A 40 1.55 -4.76 7.89
CA LYS A 40 0.98 -5.65 8.89
C LYS A 40 0.03 -6.64 8.24
N PHE A 41 0.35 -7.94 8.37
CA PHE A 41 -0.52 -9.00 7.88
C PHE A 41 -1.40 -9.45 9.04
N LYS A 42 -2.71 -9.36 8.85
CA LYS A 42 -3.72 -9.70 9.88
C LYS A 42 -4.64 -10.79 9.36
N THR A 43 -5.26 -11.53 10.29
CA THR A 43 -6.22 -12.57 9.91
C THR A 43 -7.36 -11.97 9.10
N LYS A 44 -7.95 -10.88 9.60
CA LYS A 44 -9.01 -10.14 8.89
C LYS A 44 -8.94 -8.66 9.21
N LEU A 45 -9.57 -7.86 8.38
CA LEU A 45 -9.73 -6.42 8.59
C LEU A 45 -11.21 -6.09 8.76
N ASP A 46 -11.49 -4.91 9.33
CA ASP A 46 -12.86 -4.43 9.50
C ASP A 46 -13.55 -4.30 8.14
N ASN A 47 -14.86 -4.51 8.11
CA ASN A 47 -15.70 -4.43 6.91
C ASN A 47 -15.26 -5.39 5.79
N GLU A 48 -14.58 -6.49 6.16
CA GLU A 48 -14.11 -7.51 5.22
C GLU A 48 -13.21 -6.95 4.12
N SER A 49 -12.51 -5.85 4.42
CA SER A 49 -11.51 -5.27 3.51
C SER A 49 -10.35 -6.22 3.32
N GLN A 50 -9.78 -6.21 2.11
CA GLN A 50 -8.59 -7.00 1.81
C GLN A 50 -7.31 -6.25 2.15
N GLY A 51 -7.34 -4.92 2.06
CA GLY A 51 -6.19 -4.09 2.40
C GLY A 51 -6.59 -2.66 2.72
N LEU A 52 -5.76 -2.01 3.51
CA LEU A 52 -5.92 -0.61 3.90
C LEU A 52 -4.55 0.04 3.95
N CYS A 53 -4.49 1.34 3.64
CA CYS A 53 -3.28 2.13 3.80
C CYS A 53 -3.63 3.53 4.29
N TRP A 54 -2.83 4.03 5.21
CA TRP A 54 -2.88 5.45 5.60
C TRP A 54 -1.47 5.91 5.90
N GLY A 55 -1.27 7.22 5.94
CA GLY A 55 0.04 7.75 6.22
C GLY A 55 0.05 9.26 6.36
N CYS A 56 1.24 9.79 6.60
CA CYS A 56 1.47 11.21 6.76
C CYS A 56 2.85 11.57 6.24
N SER A 57 2.89 12.40 5.21
CA SER A 57 4.14 12.87 4.62
C SER A 57 4.98 13.64 5.65
N LYS A 58 4.34 14.52 6.42
CA LYS A 58 5.01 15.34 7.42
C LYS A 58 5.67 14.50 8.52
N GLU A 59 4.97 13.46 8.99
CA GLU A 59 5.50 12.55 10.01
C GLU A 59 6.38 11.46 9.42
N GLY A 60 6.38 11.29 8.12
CA GLY A 60 7.32 10.42 7.42
C GLY A 60 6.98 8.95 7.47
N TYR A 61 5.70 8.58 7.50
CA TYR A 61 5.33 7.17 7.55
C TYR A 61 4.12 6.85 6.67
N ALA A 62 4.00 5.56 6.34
CA ALA A 62 2.78 4.97 5.81
C ALA A 62 2.59 3.62 6.50
N GLU A 63 1.35 3.25 6.77
CA GLU A 63 1.01 1.96 7.36
C GLU A 63 0.05 1.22 6.43
N ILE A 64 0.40 -0.03 6.14
CA ILE A 64 -0.38 -0.92 5.28
C ILE A 64 -0.87 -2.08 6.14
N ASN A 65 -2.15 -2.37 6.10
CA ASN A 65 -2.73 -3.57 6.72
C ASN A 65 -3.29 -4.45 5.60
N ILE A 66 -2.92 -5.72 5.63
CA ILE A 66 -3.35 -6.71 4.62
C ILE A 66 -4.04 -7.87 5.33
N ALA A 67 -5.24 -8.23 4.87
CA ALA A 67 -5.99 -9.34 5.39
C ALA A 67 -5.57 -10.65 4.73
N ARG A 68 -5.56 -11.74 5.51
CA ARG A 68 -5.36 -13.10 4.97
C ARG A 68 -6.69 -13.80 4.71
N THR A 69 -7.77 -13.31 5.30
CA THR A 69 -9.13 -13.85 5.10
C THR A 69 -10.11 -12.72 4.85
N SER A 70 -11.20 -13.04 4.16
CA SER A 70 -12.32 -12.13 3.97
C SER A 70 -13.61 -12.96 3.94
N GLY A 71 -14.62 -12.54 4.69
CA GLY A 71 -15.88 -13.28 4.79
C GLY A 71 -15.70 -14.70 5.32
N GLY A 72 -14.69 -14.95 6.14
CA GLY A 72 -14.38 -16.27 6.69
C GLY A 72 -13.62 -17.19 5.73
N GLU A 73 -13.29 -16.73 4.54
CA GLU A 73 -12.56 -17.52 3.54
C GLU A 73 -11.13 -17.03 3.39
N VAL A 74 -10.20 -17.98 3.15
CA VAL A 74 -8.79 -17.65 2.92
C VAL A 74 -8.64 -16.96 1.56
N ILE A 75 -7.98 -15.81 1.57
CA ILE A 75 -7.69 -15.08 0.33
C ILE A 75 -6.51 -15.79 -0.37
N PRO A 76 -6.60 -16.06 -1.69
CA PRO A 76 -5.47 -16.64 -2.42
C PRO A 76 -4.21 -15.80 -2.27
N TYR A 77 -3.06 -16.48 -2.16
CA TYR A 77 -1.79 -15.83 -1.92
C TYR A 77 -1.45 -14.77 -2.99
N GLU A 78 -1.74 -15.08 -4.26
CA GLU A 78 -1.49 -14.16 -5.37
C GLU A 78 -2.32 -12.88 -5.22
N ILE A 79 -3.54 -13.00 -4.73
CA ILE A 79 -4.42 -11.84 -4.49
C ILE A 79 -3.87 -11.00 -3.34
N ILE A 80 -3.34 -11.65 -2.29
CA ILE A 80 -2.70 -10.94 -1.18
C ILE A 80 -1.51 -10.11 -1.71
N MET A 81 -0.68 -10.69 -2.58
CA MET A 81 0.48 -10.00 -3.14
C MET A 81 0.06 -8.86 -4.08
N GLN A 82 -0.99 -9.04 -4.88
CA GLN A 82 -1.51 -7.97 -5.72
C GLN A 82 -2.12 -6.84 -4.88
N THR A 83 -2.84 -7.18 -3.82
CA THR A 83 -3.37 -6.20 -2.87
C THR A 83 -2.24 -5.41 -2.23
N LEU A 84 -1.14 -6.08 -1.88
CA LEU A 84 0.03 -5.39 -1.33
C LEU A 84 0.59 -4.36 -2.32
N ALA A 85 0.65 -4.72 -3.61
CA ALA A 85 1.08 -3.76 -4.64
C ALA A 85 0.13 -2.55 -4.69
N HIS A 86 -1.17 -2.78 -4.63
CA HIS A 86 -2.18 -1.71 -4.59
C HIS A 86 -1.94 -0.77 -3.41
N GLU A 87 -1.76 -1.32 -2.21
CA GLU A 87 -1.56 -0.52 -1.01
C GLU A 87 -0.20 0.19 -1.01
N MET A 88 0.82 -0.39 -1.65
CA MET A 88 2.11 0.27 -1.80
C MET A 88 2.01 1.52 -2.68
N VAL A 89 1.11 1.54 -3.68
CA VAL A 89 0.85 2.76 -4.44
C VAL A 89 0.32 3.85 -3.51
N HIS A 90 -0.60 3.50 -2.61
CA HIS A 90 -1.10 4.46 -1.61
C HIS A 90 0.01 4.92 -0.65
N ALA A 91 0.89 4.00 -0.21
CA ALA A 91 2.02 4.38 0.63
C ALA A 91 2.89 5.42 -0.07
N LYS A 92 3.17 5.24 -1.35
CA LYS A 92 3.91 6.22 -2.16
C LYS A 92 3.18 7.56 -2.20
N GLN A 93 1.87 7.55 -2.39
CA GLN A 93 1.06 8.77 -2.44
C GLN A 93 1.17 9.56 -1.14
N TYR A 94 1.06 8.88 0.00
CA TYR A 94 1.19 9.54 1.30
C TYR A 94 2.62 10.03 1.56
N ILE A 95 3.61 9.18 1.34
CA ILE A 95 5.00 9.49 1.64
C ILE A 95 5.51 10.64 0.78
N ARG A 96 5.12 10.70 -0.49
CA ARG A 96 5.51 11.79 -1.39
C ARG A 96 4.64 13.04 -1.23
N GLY A 97 3.63 13.00 -0.37
CA GLY A 97 2.74 14.13 -0.14
C GLY A 97 1.75 14.36 -1.28
N GLU A 98 1.58 13.40 -2.17
CA GLU A 98 0.58 13.50 -3.24
C GLU A 98 -0.83 13.45 -2.69
N LEU A 99 -1.07 12.59 -1.71
CA LEU A 99 -2.34 12.49 -1.00
C LEU A 99 -2.14 12.92 0.44
N ASN A 100 -2.93 13.91 0.87
CA ASN A 100 -2.89 14.36 2.25
C ASN A 100 -3.91 13.57 3.08
N GLY A 101 -3.43 12.83 4.08
CA GLY A 101 -4.28 11.97 4.90
C GLY A 101 -5.25 12.70 5.79
N TYR A 102 -5.00 13.98 6.10
CA TYR A 102 -5.87 14.76 6.98
C TYR A 102 -7.06 15.38 6.24
N ASN A 103 -6.84 15.90 5.03
CA ASN A 103 -7.88 16.63 4.31
C ASN A 103 -8.19 16.06 2.93
N GLN A 104 -7.56 14.94 2.56
CA GLN A 104 -7.75 14.27 1.26
C GLN A 104 -7.47 15.18 0.05
N SER A 105 -6.59 16.18 0.21
CA SER A 105 -6.13 16.94 -0.95
C SER A 105 -5.22 16.07 -1.81
N TRP A 106 -5.26 16.28 -3.12
CA TRP A 106 -4.51 15.50 -4.09
C TRP A 106 -3.60 16.42 -4.90
N LYS A 107 -2.29 16.18 -4.78
CA LYS A 107 -1.25 16.94 -5.51
C LYS A 107 -1.43 18.45 -5.36
N GLY A 108 -1.74 18.90 -4.14
CA GLY A 108 -1.91 20.32 -3.82
C GLY A 108 -3.23 20.93 -4.26
N ARG A 109 -4.13 20.15 -4.85
CA ARG A 109 -5.45 20.63 -5.26
C ARG A 109 -6.41 20.60 -4.09
N LYS A 110 -7.40 21.49 -4.10
CA LYS A 110 -8.42 21.52 -3.05
C LYS A 110 -9.13 20.17 -2.95
N PRO A 111 -9.46 19.72 -1.73
CA PRO A 111 -10.22 18.50 -1.55
C PRO A 111 -11.57 18.57 -2.29
N ARG A 112 -11.95 17.45 -2.89
CA ARG A 112 -13.23 17.28 -3.57
C ARG A 112 -13.92 16.03 -3.06
N ASN A 113 -15.23 16.02 -3.16
CA ASN A 113 -16.05 14.89 -2.70
C ASN A 113 -16.15 13.85 -3.84
N TYR A 114 -15.10 13.04 -4.00
CA TYR A 114 -15.08 12.00 -5.03
C TYR A 114 -15.85 10.77 -4.56
N LYS A 115 -16.52 10.09 -5.49
CA LYS A 115 -16.88 8.70 -5.27
C LYS A 115 -15.60 7.87 -5.22
N TYR A 116 -15.59 6.79 -4.44
CA TYR A 116 -14.40 5.96 -4.25
C TYR A 116 -13.74 5.60 -5.58
N GLU A 117 -14.51 5.07 -6.53
CA GLU A 117 -13.98 4.62 -7.81
C GLU A 117 -13.48 5.75 -8.71
N ASN A 118 -13.83 7.00 -8.42
CA ASN A 118 -13.43 8.17 -9.20
C ASN A 118 -12.29 8.95 -8.53
N ALA A 119 -11.91 8.60 -7.32
CA ALA A 119 -10.82 9.28 -6.63
C ALA A 119 -9.51 9.08 -7.40
N PRO A 120 -8.74 10.15 -7.69
CA PRO A 120 -7.52 10.00 -8.48
C PRO A 120 -6.50 9.04 -7.85
N TRP A 121 -6.42 9.00 -6.52
CA TRP A 121 -5.51 8.08 -5.83
C TRP A 121 -5.92 6.62 -6.00
N GLU A 122 -7.22 6.31 -6.08
CA GLU A 122 -7.68 4.95 -6.36
C GLU A 122 -7.48 4.57 -7.83
N LYS A 123 -7.70 5.52 -8.74
CA LYS A 123 -7.44 5.27 -10.16
C LYS A 123 -5.99 4.91 -10.42
N GLU A 124 -5.06 5.60 -9.77
CA GLU A 124 -3.64 5.27 -9.89
C GLU A 124 -3.36 3.87 -9.33
N ALA A 125 -3.87 3.56 -8.13
CA ALA A 125 -3.62 2.29 -7.47
C ALA A 125 -4.18 1.11 -8.29
N TYR A 126 -5.44 1.19 -8.72
CA TYR A 126 -6.05 0.14 -9.55
C TYR A 126 -5.38 0.03 -10.92
N GLY A 127 -4.94 1.14 -11.49
CA GLY A 127 -4.29 1.14 -12.80
C GLY A 127 -2.89 0.54 -12.79
N ARG A 128 -2.23 0.47 -11.63
CA ARG A 128 -0.85 0.02 -11.53
C ARG A 128 -0.67 -1.31 -10.81
N GLU A 129 -1.66 -1.80 -10.08
CA GLU A 129 -1.47 -2.96 -9.20
C GLU A 129 -1.07 -4.23 -9.93
N GLU A 130 -1.71 -4.54 -11.05
CA GLU A 130 -1.41 -5.76 -11.78
C GLU A 130 -0.02 -5.73 -12.42
N GLU A 131 0.33 -4.63 -13.07
CA GLU A 131 1.64 -4.44 -13.67
C GLU A 131 2.75 -4.55 -12.62
N LEU A 132 2.58 -3.89 -11.48
CA LEU A 132 3.55 -3.94 -10.40
C LEU A 132 3.69 -5.36 -9.84
N TYR A 133 2.58 -6.05 -9.65
CA TYR A 133 2.60 -7.43 -9.18
C TYR A 133 3.37 -8.32 -10.14
N GLN A 134 3.07 -8.24 -11.44
CA GLN A 134 3.74 -9.06 -12.44
C GLN A 134 5.23 -8.75 -12.54
N LYS A 135 5.59 -7.48 -12.49
CA LYS A 135 6.98 -7.06 -12.63
C LYS A 135 7.82 -7.34 -11.39
N CYS A 136 7.24 -7.16 -10.21
CA CYS A 136 8.02 -7.18 -8.96
C CYS A 136 7.93 -8.51 -8.22
N TRP A 137 6.81 -9.22 -8.32
CA TRP A 137 6.63 -10.52 -7.65
C TRP A 137 6.98 -11.69 -8.54
N LEU A 138 6.45 -11.72 -9.75
CA LEU A 138 6.71 -12.77 -10.71
C LEU A 138 8.01 -12.52 -11.46
#